data_cfda52cb1bfdb1a6056687829460ff46
#
_entry.id   cfda52cb1bfdb1a6056687829460ff46
#
_cell.length_a   1.000
_cell.length_b   1.000
_cell.length_c   1.000
_cell.angle_alpha   90.00
_cell.angle_beta   90.00
_cell.angle_gamma   90.00
#
_symmetry.space_group_name_H-M   'P 1'
#
loop_
_entity.id
_entity.type
_entity.pdbx_description
1 polymer ?
#
loop_
_entity_poly.entity_id
_entity_poly.type
_entity_poly.pdbx_seq_one_letter_code
_entity_poly.pdbx_strand_id
1 'polypeptide(L)'
;MNLVLDLHKTAGYSFDAGEHESGDFFTDEKYIQQFLRLWEALAKRYGKYQDTMAFELLNEVVDEKDNAPWMKIAKRAVDTIRPYAPTIKILLGSYWNNSVLTVKHIADPFDENIVYNFHCYEPLIFTHQNAHWMPEVIGHFTKYPLSKTEYEKATAGFPAPYHFTDWAVGEKGFDTDYYERLFAEAIEIAEKKNVMLYCGEYGVIDQADPVSRDAWLSDIRKVFHKHGIGNAVWTYKKLDFGVFVN
;
A
#
# COMPACT_ATOMS: atom_id res chain seq x y z
N MET A 1 20.26 -7.89 -6.02
CA MET A 1 19.02 -8.04 -5.22
C MET A 1 18.63 -6.64 -4.79
N ASN A 2 17.41 -6.24 -5.02
CA ASN A 2 16.89 -4.94 -4.59
C ASN A 2 16.14 -5.12 -3.26
N LEU A 3 16.24 -4.16 -2.38
CA LEU A 3 15.63 -4.17 -1.05
C LEU A 3 14.85 -2.87 -0.82
N VAL A 4 13.63 -2.97 -0.33
CA VAL A 4 12.92 -1.85 0.29
C VAL A 4 13.01 -2.03 1.81
N LEU A 5 13.51 -1.02 2.52
CA LEU A 5 13.45 -0.95 3.97
C LEU A 5 12.20 -0.15 4.34
N ASP A 6 11.21 -0.85 4.83
CA ASP A 6 9.96 -0.29 5.32
C ASP A 6 10.01 -0.05 6.82
N LEU A 7 9.55 1.11 7.27
CA LEU A 7 9.26 1.38 8.67
C LEU A 7 7.77 1.13 8.93
N HIS A 8 7.46 -0.08 9.36
CA HIS A 8 6.08 -0.54 9.47
C HIS A 8 5.28 0.14 10.60
N LYS A 9 5.97 0.59 11.66
CA LYS A 9 5.40 1.32 12.80
C LYS A 9 6.44 2.31 13.35
N THR A 10 5.98 3.34 14.02
CA THR A 10 6.87 4.29 14.70
C THR A 10 6.30 4.68 16.07
N ALA A 11 7.14 5.25 16.93
CA ALA A 11 6.68 5.76 18.23
C ALA A 11 5.56 6.78 18.04
N GLY A 12 4.44 6.58 18.70
CA GLY A 12 3.24 7.41 18.60
C GLY A 12 2.31 7.09 17.42
N TYR A 13 2.62 6.06 16.62
CA TYR A 13 1.75 5.64 15.53
C TYR A 13 1.87 4.14 15.18
N SER A 14 0.72 3.48 15.08
CA SER A 14 0.53 2.19 14.45
C SER A 14 -0.72 2.23 13.57
N PHE A 15 -0.67 1.57 12.42
CA PHE A 15 -1.82 1.41 11.53
C PHE A 15 -2.81 0.36 12.04
N ASP A 16 -2.39 -0.55 12.94
CA ASP A 16 -3.25 -1.59 13.50
C ASP A 16 -4.22 -1.01 14.53
N ALA A 17 -5.51 -1.22 14.31
CA ALA A 17 -6.54 -0.85 15.27
C ALA A 17 -6.35 -1.63 16.60
N GLY A 18 -6.39 -0.90 17.72
CA GLY A 18 -6.31 -1.49 19.06
C GLY A 18 -4.89 -1.69 19.59
N GLU A 19 -3.85 -1.41 18.86
CA GLU A 19 -2.52 -1.26 19.41
C GLU A 19 -2.37 0.09 20.12
N HIS A 20 -1.78 0.08 21.34
CA HIS A 20 -1.77 1.18 22.29
C HIS A 20 -0.78 2.32 21.96
N GLU A 21 -0.61 2.62 20.68
CA GLU A 21 0.15 3.80 20.28
C GLU A 21 -0.79 5.01 20.30
N SER A 22 -0.45 6.02 21.09
CA SER A 22 -1.19 7.27 21.10
C SER A 22 -1.09 7.90 19.72
N GLY A 23 -2.08 8.13 18.94
CA GLY A 23 -2.03 8.73 17.60
C GLY A 23 -1.39 10.14 17.51
N ASP A 24 -0.44 10.45 18.40
CA ASP A 24 0.18 11.77 18.55
C ASP A 24 1.38 12.01 17.60
N PHE A 25 1.82 10.99 16.86
CA PHE A 25 2.95 11.10 15.94
C PHE A 25 2.83 12.27 14.96
N PHE A 26 1.64 12.51 14.42
CA PHE A 26 1.43 13.56 13.43
C PHE A 26 1.39 14.98 14.02
N THR A 27 1.34 15.14 15.35
CA THR A 27 1.17 16.42 16.05
C THR A 27 2.21 16.68 17.12
N ASP A 28 2.80 15.64 17.73
CA ASP A 28 3.81 15.80 18.78
C ASP A 28 5.23 15.81 18.21
N GLU A 29 5.89 16.94 18.31
CA GLU A 29 7.26 17.14 17.83
C GLU A 29 8.26 16.17 18.47
N LYS A 30 8.01 15.65 19.67
CA LYS A 30 8.85 14.63 20.31
C LYS A 30 8.92 13.35 19.48
N TYR A 31 7.78 12.85 19.01
CA TYR A 31 7.72 11.65 18.17
C TYR A 31 8.28 11.92 16.78
N ILE A 32 7.97 13.07 16.20
CA ILE A 32 8.54 13.50 14.92
C ILE A 32 10.06 13.53 15.00
N GLN A 33 10.65 14.10 16.04
CA GLN A 33 12.11 14.13 16.22
C GLN A 33 12.71 12.72 16.40
N GLN A 34 12.01 11.79 17.05
CA GLN A 34 12.46 10.41 17.15
C GLN A 34 12.49 9.73 15.78
N PHE A 35 11.45 9.92 14.98
CA PHE A 35 11.34 9.42 13.62
C PHE A 35 12.46 9.97 12.71
N LEU A 36 12.71 11.27 12.75
CA LEU A 36 13.79 11.90 11.97
C LEU A 36 15.17 11.37 12.36
N ARG A 37 15.46 11.23 13.67
CA ARG A 37 16.73 10.65 14.14
C ARG A 37 16.90 9.19 13.71
N LEU A 38 15.80 8.41 13.68
CA LEU A 38 15.85 7.03 13.18
C LEU A 38 16.24 7.01 11.71
N TRP A 39 15.58 7.83 10.88
CA TRP A 39 15.89 7.89 9.45
C TRP A 39 17.28 8.45 9.17
N GLU A 40 17.76 9.40 9.97
CA GLU A 40 19.15 9.87 9.90
C GLU A 40 20.14 8.71 10.16
N ALA A 41 19.90 7.94 11.21
CA ALA A 41 20.74 6.79 11.55
C ALA A 41 20.73 5.70 10.48
N LEU A 42 19.54 5.40 9.92
CA LEU A 42 19.39 4.45 8.82
C LEU A 42 20.09 4.95 7.55
N ALA A 43 19.95 6.23 7.21
CA ALA A 43 20.61 6.82 6.04
C ALA A 43 22.13 6.81 6.19
N LYS A 44 22.67 7.15 7.35
CA LYS A 44 24.12 7.05 7.65
C LYS A 44 24.65 5.62 7.49
N ARG A 45 23.88 4.63 7.92
CA ARG A 45 24.28 3.23 7.89
C ARG A 45 24.16 2.60 6.50
N TYR A 46 23.06 2.86 5.81
CA TYR A 46 22.64 2.16 4.60
C TYR A 46 22.72 3.00 3.32
N GLY A 47 22.94 4.30 3.39
CA GLY A 47 23.02 5.19 2.23
C GLY A 47 24.03 4.75 1.16
N LYS A 48 25.09 4.04 1.55
CA LYS A 48 26.06 3.45 0.60
C LYS A 48 25.45 2.37 -0.32
N TYR A 49 24.25 1.88 -0.04
CA TYR A 49 23.52 0.90 -0.85
C TYR A 49 22.41 1.52 -1.70
N GLN A 50 22.41 2.84 -1.91
CA GLN A 50 21.37 3.58 -2.60
C GLN A 50 21.04 3.09 -4.02
N ASP A 51 21.97 2.37 -4.69
CA ASP A 51 21.74 1.79 -6.02
C ASP A 51 20.89 0.51 -5.99
N THR A 52 20.76 -0.14 -4.83
CA THR A 52 20.07 -1.43 -4.66
C THR A 52 19.08 -1.43 -3.51
N MET A 53 18.92 -0.29 -2.84
CA MET A 53 18.04 -0.13 -1.70
C MET A 53 17.13 1.08 -1.88
N ALA A 54 15.91 0.96 -1.40
CA ALA A 54 14.95 2.05 -1.24
C ALA A 54 14.47 2.13 0.21
N PHE A 55 13.96 3.28 0.61
CA PHE A 55 13.34 3.50 1.91
C PHE A 55 11.84 3.76 1.74
N GLU A 56 11.02 3.04 2.48
CA GLU A 56 9.63 3.37 2.70
C GLU A 56 9.52 4.03 4.07
N LEU A 57 9.17 5.32 4.09
CA LEU A 57 9.31 6.14 5.29
C LEU A 57 8.39 5.72 6.43
N LEU A 58 7.17 5.34 6.09
CA LEU A 58 6.17 4.86 7.03
C LEU A 58 5.13 4.05 6.27
N ASN A 59 4.81 2.87 6.78
CA ASN A 59 3.68 2.10 6.32
C ASN A 59 2.36 2.84 6.58
N GLU A 60 1.38 2.54 5.85
CA GLU A 60 -0.06 2.85 5.90
C GLU A 60 -0.51 3.96 6.87
N VAL A 61 -0.64 5.18 6.40
CA VAL A 61 -1.38 6.22 7.09
C VAL A 61 -2.88 5.92 6.95
N VAL A 62 -3.62 5.85 8.07
CA VAL A 62 -5.03 5.42 8.06
C VAL A 62 -5.95 6.61 7.78
N ASP A 63 -5.88 7.64 8.59
CA ASP A 63 -6.83 8.74 8.58
C ASP A 63 -6.49 9.84 7.57
N GLU A 64 -7.48 10.30 6.83
CA GLU A 64 -7.35 11.43 5.89
C GLU A 64 -6.85 12.71 6.55
N LYS A 65 -7.29 12.99 7.80
CA LYS A 65 -6.87 14.18 8.57
C LYS A 65 -5.36 14.23 8.80
N ASP A 66 -4.70 13.07 8.82
CA ASP A 66 -3.27 12.95 9.09
C ASP A 66 -2.40 13.08 7.82
N ASN A 67 -3.03 13.09 6.62
CA ASN A 67 -2.29 13.17 5.37
C ASN A 67 -1.48 14.47 5.22
N ALA A 68 -2.07 15.62 5.49
CA ALA A 68 -1.36 16.90 5.35
C ALA A 68 -0.22 17.07 6.37
N PRO A 69 -0.38 16.72 7.67
CA PRO A 69 0.73 16.58 8.60
C PRO A 69 1.80 15.59 8.13
N TRP A 70 1.39 14.41 7.66
CA TRP A 70 2.28 13.38 7.14
C TRP A 70 3.17 13.89 6.00
N MET A 71 2.61 14.55 5.00
CA MET A 71 3.40 15.09 3.89
C MET A 71 4.49 16.07 4.36
N LYS A 72 4.22 16.87 5.40
CA LYS A 72 5.21 17.77 6.00
C LYS A 72 6.32 17.01 6.73
N ILE A 73 5.96 15.97 7.48
CA ILE A 73 6.92 15.11 8.19
C ILE A 73 7.79 14.35 7.19
N ALA A 74 7.18 13.78 6.14
CA ALA A 74 7.88 13.08 5.09
C ALA A 74 8.91 13.97 4.38
N LYS A 75 8.54 15.23 4.07
CA LYS A 75 9.51 16.20 3.52
C LYS A 75 10.71 16.41 4.44
N ARG A 76 10.48 16.57 5.75
CA ARG A 76 11.55 16.70 6.74
C ARG A 76 12.43 15.45 6.80
N ALA A 77 11.83 14.26 6.68
CA ALA A 77 12.59 13.00 6.63
C ALA A 77 13.46 12.91 5.37
N VAL A 78 12.92 13.28 4.21
CA VAL A 78 13.70 13.36 2.96
C VAL A 78 14.88 14.31 3.13
N ASP A 79 14.67 15.51 3.65
CA ASP A 79 15.74 16.48 3.90
C ASP A 79 16.81 15.96 4.87
N THR A 80 16.40 15.13 5.84
CA THR A 80 17.30 14.47 6.80
C THR A 80 18.12 13.35 6.15
N ILE A 81 17.54 12.61 5.21
CA ILE A 81 18.16 11.46 4.53
C ILE A 81 19.17 11.91 3.46
N ARG A 82 18.85 12.94 2.67
CA ARG A 82 19.61 13.35 1.47
C ARG A 82 21.10 13.64 1.70
N PRO A 83 21.53 14.23 2.83
CA PRO A 83 22.96 14.41 3.09
C PRO A 83 23.79 13.11 3.14
N TYR A 84 23.15 11.96 3.40
CA TYR A 84 23.82 10.66 3.57
C TYR A 84 23.50 9.67 2.46
N ALA A 85 22.38 9.87 1.78
CA ALA A 85 21.88 9.00 0.73
C ALA A 85 21.20 9.85 -0.38
N PRO A 86 21.99 10.59 -1.17
CA PRO A 86 21.46 11.60 -2.09
C PRO A 86 20.54 11.04 -3.18
N THR A 87 20.75 9.82 -3.64
CA THR A 87 19.99 9.21 -4.74
C THR A 87 19.12 8.02 -4.34
N ILE A 88 19.07 7.68 -3.02
CA ILE A 88 18.22 6.58 -2.58
C ILE A 88 16.76 6.87 -2.95
N LYS A 89 16.08 5.86 -3.50
CA LYS A 89 14.63 5.98 -3.76
C LYS A 89 13.88 6.00 -2.45
N ILE A 90 12.93 6.94 -2.35
CA ILE A 90 12.06 7.07 -1.17
C ILE A 90 10.62 6.85 -1.61
N LEU A 91 10.00 5.81 -1.07
CA LEU A 91 8.60 5.48 -1.27
C LEU A 91 7.74 6.36 -0.37
N LEU A 92 6.74 7.00 -0.96
CA LEU A 92 5.83 7.91 -0.29
C LEU A 92 4.40 7.51 -0.60
N GLY A 93 3.68 7.06 0.43
CA GLY A 93 2.27 6.73 0.38
C GLY A 93 1.39 7.83 0.96
N SER A 94 0.07 7.69 0.79
CA SER A 94 -0.95 8.59 1.29
C SER A 94 -1.80 7.89 2.36
N TYR A 95 -3.03 8.35 2.61
CA TYR A 95 -3.93 7.82 3.62
C TYR A 95 -4.82 6.64 3.11
N TRP A 96 -5.77 6.17 3.93
CA TRP A 96 -6.57 4.97 3.70
C TRP A 96 -5.69 3.74 3.40
N ASN A 97 -4.71 3.51 4.29
CA ASN A 97 -3.80 2.37 4.17
C ASN A 97 -3.08 2.36 2.81
N ASN A 98 -2.55 3.51 2.41
CA ASN A 98 -1.89 3.69 1.10
C ASN A 98 -2.80 3.32 -0.08
N SER A 99 -4.12 3.50 0.01
CA SER A 99 -5.03 3.16 -1.08
C SER A 99 -4.63 3.81 -2.40
N VAL A 100 -4.73 3.08 -3.51
CA VAL A 100 -4.50 3.62 -4.85
C VAL A 100 -5.38 4.84 -5.16
N LEU A 101 -6.60 4.89 -4.56
CA LEU A 101 -7.53 6.01 -4.72
C LEU A 101 -7.02 7.33 -4.12
N THR A 102 -6.03 7.26 -3.24
CA THR A 102 -5.48 8.43 -2.53
C THR A 102 -4.13 8.90 -3.09
N VAL A 103 -3.58 8.24 -4.10
CA VAL A 103 -2.34 8.67 -4.79
C VAL A 103 -2.40 10.13 -5.24
N LYS A 104 -3.57 10.60 -5.65
CA LYS A 104 -3.81 12.01 -6.01
C LYS A 104 -3.56 13.02 -4.88
N HIS A 105 -3.54 12.58 -3.65
CA HIS A 105 -3.32 13.40 -2.45
C HIS A 105 -1.87 13.33 -1.92
N ILE A 106 -0.99 12.57 -2.60
CA ILE A 106 0.44 12.63 -2.33
C ILE A 106 0.95 14.00 -2.81
N ALA A 107 1.76 14.65 -1.96
CA ALA A 107 2.40 15.93 -2.32
C ALA A 107 3.19 15.81 -3.62
N ASP A 108 3.45 16.94 -4.27
CA ASP A 108 4.39 16.97 -5.39
C ASP A 108 5.74 16.37 -4.96
N PRO A 109 6.44 15.66 -5.86
CA PRO A 109 7.68 14.99 -5.50
C PRO A 109 8.69 16.02 -4.95
N PHE A 110 9.28 15.70 -3.81
CA PHE A 110 10.22 16.59 -3.12
C PHE A 110 11.55 16.70 -3.87
N ASP A 111 11.88 15.66 -4.63
CA ASP A 111 13.00 15.57 -5.57
C ASP A 111 12.77 14.42 -6.59
N GLU A 112 13.72 14.23 -7.48
CA GLU A 112 13.68 13.24 -8.57
C GLU A 112 13.75 11.76 -8.12
N ASN A 113 14.02 11.50 -6.85
CA ASN A 113 14.15 10.16 -6.28
C ASN A 113 12.96 9.77 -5.38
N ILE A 114 11.86 10.49 -5.46
CA ILE A 114 10.59 10.09 -4.86
C ILE A 114 9.87 9.09 -5.77
N VAL A 115 9.26 8.08 -5.15
CA VAL A 115 8.42 7.06 -5.78
C VAL A 115 7.07 7.10 -5.08
N TYR A 116 5.98 7.18 -5.83
CA TYR A 116 4.65 7.10 -5.23
C TYR A 116 4.29 5.67 -4.94
N ASN A 117 3.95 5.41 -3.69
CA ASN A 117 3.61 4.10 -3.17
C ASN A 117 2.11 3.97 -2.95
N PHE A 118 1.56 2.80 -3.29
CA PHE A 118 0.20 2.43 -2.93
C PHE A 118 0.13 0.95 -2.57
N HIS A 119 -0.94 0.56 -1.88
CA HIS A 119 -1.29 -0.83 -1.60
C HIS A 119 -2.58 -1.19 -2.34
N CYS A 120 -2.77 -2.45 -2.68
CA CYS A 120 -3.96 -2.92 -3.38
C CYS A 120 -4.37 -4.31 -2.92
N TYR A 121 -5.51 -4.36 -2.25
CA TYR A 121 -6.13 -5.60 -1.79
C TYR A 121 -7.56 -5.81 -2.33
N GLU A 122 -8.00 -4.97 -3.26
CA GLU A 122 -9.34 -5.06 -3.83
C GLU A 122 -9.53 -6.31 -4.71
N PRO A 123 -10.70 -6.95 -4.63
CA PRO A 123 -11.81 -6.68 -3.72
C PRO A 123 -11.61 -7.32 -2.34
N LEU A 124 -11.79 -6.55 -1.28
CA LEU A 124 -11.56 -6.98 0.12
C LEU A 124 -12.36 -8.23 0.49
N ILE A 125 -13.57 -8.40 -0.05
CA ILE A 125 -14.42 -9.58 0.18
C ILE A 125 -13.75 -10.89 -0.26
N PHE A 126 -12.81 -10.83 -1.20
CA PHE A 126 -12.02 -11.97 -1.64
C PHE A 126 -10.67 -12.05 -0.96
N THR A 127 -9.91 -10.96 -1.00
CA THR A 127 -8.51 -10.95 -0.53
C THR A 127 -8.39 -11.09 0.98
N HIS A 128 -9.41 -10.66 1.74
CA HIS A 128 -9.49 -10.74 3.20
C HIS A 128 -10.61 -11.68 3.69
N GLN A 129 -11.08 -12.59 2.82
CA GLN A 129 -12.14 -13.53 3.19
C GLN A 129 -11.78 -14.29 4.46
N ASN A 130 -12.74 -14.37 5.40
CA ASN A 130 -12.58 -15.03 6.69
C ASN A 130 -11.39 -14.50 7.54
N ALA A 131 -10.90 -13.29 7.29
CA ALA A 131 -9.86 -12.66 8.11
C ALA A 131 -10.36 -12.48 9.55
N HIS A 132 -9.63 -13.04 10.52
CA HIS A 132 -10.06 -13.06 11.92
C HIS A 132 -10.10 -11.68 12.59
N TRP A 133 -9.39 -10.70 12.01
CA TRP A 133 -9.36 -9.29 12.48
C TRP A 133 -10.41 -8.38 11.84
N MET A 134 -11.18 -8.90 10.88
CA MET A 134 -12.26 -8.17 10.19
C MET A 134 -13.60 -8.88 10.45
N PRO A 135 -14.35 -8.47 11.49
CA PRO A 135 -15.58 -9.19 11.91
C PRO A 135 -16.60 -9.40 10.80
N GLU A 136 -16.68 -8.47 9.84
CA GLU A 136 -17.65 -8.51 8.74
C GLU A 136 -17.42 -9.68 7.78
N VAL A 137 -16.17 -10.13 7.61
CA VAL A 137 -15.83 -11.21 6.65
C VAL A 137 -15.67 -12.57 7.30
N ILE A 138 -15.79 -12.69 8.63
CA ILE A 138 -15.70 -13.98 9.32
C ILE A 138 -16.77 -14.93 8.79
N GLY A 139 -16.32 -16.11 8.34
CA GLY A 139 -17.20 -17.12 7.74
C GLY A 139 -17.59 -16.86 6.27
N HIS A 140 -17.15 -15.75 5.67
CA HIS A 140 -17.38 -15.47 4.25
C HIS A 140 -16.25 -16.04 3.41
N PHE A 141 -16.62 -16.77 2.37
CA PHE A 141 -15.69 -17.34 1.39
C PHE A 141 -16.21 -17.06 -0.02
N THR A 142 -15.34 -16.56 -0.88
CA THR A 142 -15.63 -16.28 -2.28
C THR A 142 -14.53 -16.90 -3.17
N LYS A 143 -14.82 -17.03 -4.47
CA LYS A 143 -13.84 -17.43 -5.48
C LYS A 143 -13.48 -16.24 -6.36
N TYR A 144 -12.34 -16.33 -7.02
CA TYR A 144 -11.93 -15.37 -8.03
C TYR A 144 -11.69 -16.10 -9.37
N PRO A 145 -12.03 -15.49 -10.52
CA PRO A 145 -12.67 -14.18 -10.65
C PRO A 145 -14.13 -14.19 -10.22
N LEU A 146 -14.58 -13.04 -9.68
CA LEU A 146 -15.97 -12.77 -9.33
C LEU A 146 -16.67 -12.08 -10.51
N SER A 147 -17.78 -12.62 -10.97
CA SER A 147 -18.70 -11.85 -11.82
C SER A 147 -19.31 -10.69 -11.04
N LYS A 148 -19.82 -9.68 -11.75
CA LYS A 148 -20.49 -8.53 -11.13
C LYS A 148 -21.63 -8.96 -10.21
N THR A 149 -22.47 -9.89 -10.67
CA THR A 149 -23.61 -10.39 -9.89
C THR A 149 -23.19 -11.17 -8.64
N GLU A 150 -22.10 -11.97 -8.73
CA GLU A 150 -21.56 -12.67 -7.55
C GLU A 150 -21.01 -11.70 -6.54
N TYR A 151 -20.28 -10.66 -6.99
CA TYR A 151 -19.75 -9.63 -6.13
C TYR A 151 -20.86 -8.84 -5.43
N GLU A 152 -21.86 -8.32 -6.17
CA GLU A 152 -22.99 -7.59 -5.62
C GLU A 152 -23.75 -8.43 -4.57
N LYS A 153 -23.90 -9.74 -4.82
CA LYS A 153 -24.51 -10.66 -3.85
C LYS A 153 -23.62 -10.88 -2.63
N ALA A 154 -22.33 -11.03 -2.81
CA ALA A 154 -21.38 -11.28 -1.72
C ALA A 154 -21.20 -10.08 -0.81
N THR A 155 -21.31 -8.86 -1.35
CA THR A 155 -21.13 -7.60 -0.60
C THR A 155 -22.44 -6.97 -0.15
N ALA A 156 -23.57 -7.58 -0.47
CA ALA A 156 -24.90 -7.07 -0.05
C ALA A 156 -24.98 -6.91 1.48
N GLY A 157 -25.11 -5.67 1.96
CA GLY A 157 -25.16 -5.35 3.38
C GLY A 157 -23.82 -5.12 4.06
N PHE A 158 -22.70 -5.21 3.33
CA PHE A 158 -21.40 -4.82 3.85
C PHE A 158 -21.23 -3.28 3.94
N PRO A 159 -20.38 -2.78 4.86
CA PRO A 159 -20.17 -1.35 5.03
C PRO A 159 -19.42 -0.73 3.84
N ALA A 160 -19.47 0.62 3.75
CA ALA A 160 -18.95 1.41 2.65
C ALA A 160 -17.51 1.06 2.19
N PRO A 161 -16.55 0.70 3.05
CA PRO A 161 -15.20 0.35 2.58
C PRO A 161 -15.14 -0.78 1.56
N TYR A 162 -16.11 -1.71 1.58
CA TYR A 162 -16.18 -2.80 0.60
C TYR A 162 -16.70 -2.35 -0.78
N HIS A 163 -17.18 -1.11 -0.91
CA HIS A 163 -17.83 -0.56 -2.09
C HIS A 163 -17.07 0.60 -2.74
N PHE A 164 -15.94 1.04 -2.17
CA PHE A 164 -15.22 2.21 -2.68
C PHE A 164 -14.70 2.06 -4.12
N THR A 165 -14.59 0.83 -4.60
CA THR A 165 -14.12 0.52 -5.95
C THR A 165 -15.19 -0.07 -6.87
N ASP A 166 -16.46 -0.06 -6.48
CA ASP A 166 -17.58 -0.59 -7.28
C ASP A 166 -17.64 0.03 -8.67
N TRP A 167 -17.30 1.31 -8.81
CA TRP A 167 -17.26 2.03 -10.07
C TRP A 167 -16.28 1.42 -11.09
N ALA A 168 -15.24 0.70 -10.63
CA ALA A 168 -14.27 0.03 -11.48
C ALA A 168 -14.73 -1.36 -11.94
N VAL A 169 -15.79 -1.92 -11.31
CA VAL A 169 -16.33 -3.25 -11.67
C VAL A 169 -17.03 -3.18 -13.02
N GLY A 170 -16.51 -3.89 -14.02
CA GLY A 170 -17.13 -3.98 -15.34
C GLY A 170 -18.25 -5.01 -15.42
N GLU A 171 -18.90 -5.10 -16.58
CA GLU A 171 -19.98 -6.05 -16.80
C GLU A 171 -19.57 -7.52 -16.59
N LYS A 172 -18.28 -7.84 -16.82
CA LYS A 172 -17.72 -9.17 -16.59
C LYS A 172 -17.31 -9.43 -15.13
N GLY A 173 -17.31 -8.38 -14.28
CA GLY A 173 -16.87 -8.46 -12.91
C GLY A 173 -15.38 -8.09 -12.78
N PHE A 174 -14.66 -8.88 -11.98
CA PHE A 174 -13.24 -8.68 -11.68
C PHE A 174 -12.35 -9.46 -12.66
N ASP A 175 -11.53 -8.72 -13.37
CA ASP A 175 -10.55 -9.21 -14.34
C ASP A 175 -9.39 -8.20 -14.47
N THR A 176 -8.49 -8.42 -15.42
CA THR A 176 -7.41 -7.47 -15.70
C THR A 176 -7.92 -6.05 -15.99
N ASP A 177 -9.06 -5.92 -16.70
CA ASP A 177 -9.64 -4.61 -17.03
C ASP A 177 -10.16 -3.85 -15.80
N TYR A 178 -10.56 -4.56 -14.74
CA TYR A 178 -10.89 -3.94 -13.45
C TYR A 178 -9.69 -3.18 -12.89
N TYR A 179 -8.50 -3.80 -12.85
CA TYR A 179 -7.29 -3.15 -12.34
C TYR A 179 -6.79 -2.04 -13.26
N GLU A 180 -6.97 -2.17 -14.57
CA GLU A 180 -6.69 -1.07 -15.52
C GLU A 180 -7.52 0.17 -15.18
N ARG A 181 -8.81 0.01 -14.93
CA ARG A 181 -9.68 1.13 -14.51
C ARG A 181 -9.30 1.66 -13.14
N LEU A 182 -9.08 0.76 -12.17
CA LEU A 182 -8.76 1.13 -10.80
C LEU A 182 -7.48 1.96 -10.70
N PHE A 183 -6.45 1.62 -11.49
CA PHE A 183 -5.16 2.30 -11.42
C PHE A 183 -5.03 3.49 -12.38
N ALA A 184 -6.00 3.71 -13.28
CA ALA A 184 -5.90 4.71 -14.34
C ALA A 184 -5.58 6.12 -13.81
N GLU A 185 -6.27 6.60 -12.77
CA GLU A 185 -6.02 7.92 -12.19
C GLU A 185 -4.60 8.03 -11.59
N ALA A 186 -4.15 6.98 -10.87
CA ALA A 186 -2.82 6.96 -10.26
C ALA A 186 -1.70 6.95 -11.33
N ILE A 187 -1.90 6.20 -12.42
CA ILE A 187 -0.97 6.15 -13.55
C ILE A 187 -0.89 7.54 -14.22
N GLU A 188 -2.03 8.17 -14.53
CA GLU A 188 -2.06 9.50 -15.13
C GLU A 188 -1.34 10.54 -14.27
N ILE A 189 -1.54 10.49 -12.95
CA ILE A 189 -0.88 11.40 -12.01
C ILE A 189 0.62 11.19 -12.00
N ALA A 190 1.06 9.93 -11.95
CA ALA A 190 2.47 9.59 -11.95
C ALA A 190 3.18 10.03 -13.22
N GLU A 191 2.56 9.81 -14.39
CA GLU A 191 3.04 10.28 -15.68
C GLU A 191 3.14 11.81 -15.72
N LYS A 192 2.07 12.51 -15.31
CA LYS A 192 2.03 13.98 -15.28
C LYS A 192 3.09 14.58 -14.36
N LYS A 193 3.37 13.94 -13.24
CA LYS A 193 4.37 14.39 -12.26
C LYS A 193 5.77 13.84 -12.53
N ASN A 194 5.92 12.99 -13.54
CA ASN A 194 7.16 12.29 -13.88
C ASN A 194 7.76 11.55 -12.68
N VAL A 195 6.93 10.78 -11.97
CA VAL A 195 7.33 9.93 -10.85
C VAL A 195 7.03 8.46 -11.16
N MET A 196 7.79 7.55 -10.56
CA MET A 196 7.49 6.13 -10.63
C MET A 196 6.35 5.77 -9.68
N LEU A 197 5.55 4.75 -10.06
CA LEU A 197 4.63 4.07 -9.17
C LEU A 197 5.23 2.78 -8.64
N TYR A 198 4.88 2.46 -7.40
CA TYR A 198 5.21 1.21 -6.75
C TYR A 198 3.99 0.71 -5.95
N CYS A 199 3.64 -0.56 -6.11
CA CYS A 199 2.65 -1.21 -5.25
C CYS A 199 3.40 -1.94 -4.14
N GLY A 200 3.50 -1.30 -2.96
CA GLY A 200 4.29 -1.79 -1.83
C GLY A 200 3.74 -3.06 -1.21
N GLU A 201 2.41 -3.21 -1.27
CA GLU A 201 1.74 -4.42 -0.80
C GLU A 201 0.56 -4.77 -1.70
N TYR A 202 0.44 -6.06 -2.00
CA TYR A 202 -0.74 -6.68 -2.59
C TYR A 202 -0.72 -8.18 -2.29
N GLY A 203 -1.88 -8.78 -2.10
CA GLY A 203 -1.92 -10.19 -1.74
C GLY A 203 -3.32 -10.70 -1.50
N VAL A 204 -3.41 -11.99 -1.23
CA VAL A 204 -4.65 -12.70 -0.92
C VAL A 204 -4.38 -13.60 0.28
N ILE A 205 -5.29 -13.58 1.25
CA ILE A 205 -5.22 -14.41 2.44
C ILE A 205 -5.04 -15.90 2.10
N ASP A 206 -4.25 -16.62 2.86
CA ASP A 206 -3.87 -18.01 2.60
C ASP A 206 -5.02 -19.01 2.74
N GLN A 207 -6.13 -18.58 3.34
CA GLN A 207 -7.39 -19.35 3.42
C GLN A 207 -8.19 -19.36 2.09
N ALA A 208 -7.84 -18.52 1.14
CA ALA A 208 -8.46 -18.51 -0.17
C ALA A 208 -8.05 -19.73 -1.00
N ASP A 209 -8.97 -20.19 -1.87
CA ASP A 209 -8.68 -21.25 -2.83
C ASP A 209 -7.42 -20.92 -3.66
N PRO A 210 -6.42 -21.81 -3.73
CA PRO A 210 -5.15 -21.55 -4.42
C PRO A 210 -5.31 -21.16 -5.90
N VAL A 211 -6.25 -21.76 -6.62
CA VAL A 211 -6.50 -21.45 -8.03
C VAL A 211 -7.03 -20.01 -8.18
N SER A 212 -7.95 -19.61 -7.29
CA SER A 212 -8.49 -18.25 -7.24
C SER A 212 -7.41 -17.25 -6.86
N ARG A 213 -6.53 -17.58 -5.91
CA ARG A 213 -5.37 -16.77 -5.52
C ARG A 213 -4.43 -16.51 -6.70
N ASP A 214 -4.07 -17.56 -7.42
CA ASP A 214 -3.16 -17.47 -8.56
C ASP A 214 -3.77 -16.62 -9.70
N ALA A 215 -5.08 -16.79 -9.95
CA ALA A 215 -5.81 -15.97 -10.93
C ALA A 215 -5.78 -14.48 -10.56
N TRP A 216 -6.08 -14.13 -9.30
CA TRP A 216 -6.02 -12.77 -8.81
C TRP A 216 -4.62 -12.15 -8.95
N LEU A 217 -3.59 -12.87 -8.48
CA LEU A 217 -2.19 -12.44 -8.60
C LEU A 217 -1.78 -12.28 -10.06
N SER A 218 -2.26 -13.13 -10.96
CA SER A 218 -1.99 -13.05 -12.39
C SER A 218 -2.58 -11.78 -12.99
N ASP A 219 -3.83 -11.44 -12.68
CA ASP A 219 -4.52 -10.30 -13.27
C ASP A 219 -3.91 -8.97 -12.84
N ILE A 220 -3.66 -8.78 -11.55
CA ILE A 220 -3.04 -7.54 -11.07
C ILE A 220 -1.62 -7.36 -11.61
N ARG A 221 -0.82 -8.44 -11.68
CA ARG A 221 0.56 -8.41 -12.19
C ARG A 221 0.65 -8.09 -13.68
N LYS A 222 -0.36 -8.48 -14.49
CA LYS A 222 -0.43 -8.08 -15.90
C LYS A 222 -0.47 -6.56 -16.03
N VAL A 223 -1.25 -5.88 -15.19
CA VAL A 223 -1.34 -4.41 -15.18
C VAL A 223 -0.04 -3.79 -14.68
N PHE A 224 0.54 -4.31 -13.61
CA PHE A 224 1.85 -3.83 -13.13
C PHE A 224 2.91 -3.92 -14.23
N HIS A 225 3.00 -5.06 -14.92
CA HIS A 225 3.96 -5.25 -15.99
C HIS A 225 3.71 -4.31 -17.18
N LYS A 226 2.44 -4.16 -17.58
CA LYS A 226 2.06 -3.29 -18.71
C LYS A 226 2.45 -1.83 -18.47
N HIS A 227 2.28 -1.33 -17.25
CA HIS A 227 2.52 0.07 -16.89
C HIS A 227 3.86 0.31 -16.18
N GLY A 228 4.72 -0.69 -16.08
CA GLY A 228 6.02 -0.57 -15.43
C GLY A 228 5.94 -0.26 -13.93
N ILE A 229 4.87 -0.68 -13.25
CA ILE A 229 4.66 -0.48 -11.81
C ILE A 229 5.51 -1.51 -11.06
N GLY A 230 6.48 -1.03 -10.26
CA GLY A 230 7.22 -1.88 -9.33
C GLY A 230 6.29 -2.44 -8.26
N ASN A 231 6.60 -3.64 -7.72
CA ASN A 231 5.68 -4.23 -6.75
C ASN A 231 6.34 -5.21 -5.80
N ALA A 232 5.73 -5.40 -4.61
CA ALA A 232 6.08 -6.41 -3.64
C ALA A 232 4.82 -7.12 -3.13
N VAL A 233 4.80 -8.45 -3.22
CA VAL A 233 3.67 -9.25 -2.72
C VAL A 233 3.74 -9.37 -1.19
N TRP A 234 2.61 -9.19 -0.53
CA TRP A 234 2.42 -9.49 0.87
C TRP A 234 1.79 -10.86 1.03
N THR A 235 2.42 -11.94 1.53
CA THR A 235 3.80 -11.96 2.01
C THR A 235 4.51 -13.23 1.49
N TYR A 236 5.81 -13.37 1.80
CA TYR A 236 6.56 -14.55 1.37
C TYR A 236 6.02 -15.85 1.98
N LYS A 237 5.84 -15.95 3.33
CA LYS A 237 5.49 -17.23 3.98
C LYS A 237 4.47 -17.19 5.12
N LYS A 238 4.26 -16.08 5.79
CA LYS A 238 3.49 -15.99 7.03
C LYS A 238 2.55 -14.78 7.01
N LEU A 239 2.03 -14.41 8.18
CA LEU A 239 1.15 -13.25 8.34
C LEU A 239 -0.12 -13.36 7.49
N ASP A 240 -0.72 -14.56 7.50
CA ASP A 240 -2.01 -14.88 6.87
C ASP A 240 -2.08 -14.74 5.34
N PHE A 241 -1.05 -14.21 4.68
CA PHE A 241 -0.99 -13.97 3.23
C PHE A 241 0.15 -14.72 2.52
N GLY A 242 0.74 -15.71 3.17
CA GLY A 242 1.89 -16.44 2.62
C GLY A 242 1.64 -17.01 1.22
N VAL A 243 2.45 -16.61 0.22
CA VAL A 243 2.35 -17.17 -1.16
C VAL A 243 2.98 -18.56 -1.27
N PHE A 244 3.90 -18.91 -0.35
CA PHE A 244 4.48 -20.23 -0.23
C PHE A 244 3.96 -20.90 1.03
N VAL A 245 2.98 -21.77 0.87
CA VAL A 245 2.50 -22.66 1.94
C VAL A 245 3.41 -23.87 1.96
N ASN A 246 4.12 -24.11 3.06
CA ASN A 246 4.87 -25.35 3.28
C ASN A 246 3.95 -26.42 3.86
#